data_34a82d6aaaec0cfc57b0c52a8909a061
#
_entry.id   34a82d6aaaec0cfc57b0c52a8909a061
#
_cell.length_a   1.000
_cell.length_b   1.000
_cell.length_c   1.000
_cell.angle_alpha   90.00
_cell.angle_beta   90.00
_cell.angle_gamma   90.00
#
_symmetry.space_group_name_H-M   'P 1'
#
loop_
_entity.id
_entity.type
_entity.pdbx_description
1 polymer ?
#
loop_
_entity_poly.entity_id
_entity_poly.type
_entity_poly.pdbx_seq_one_letter_code
_entity_poly.pdbx_strand_id
1 'polypeptide(L)'
;MKIEEVLAEADKALYSLKIEDAIIYLETALEINPNNIEALIKLSKIALTRDEKVKALEYIEKTENLDSESMELLFERASILQALKQYERSLKAYDKFLAKEPDNYFAKLNVGIIYIQQNKYEEAQEIIEEAIKTDPDNVLGYLDKAKLYEKKGEIEKALEICNSIIKSNPKLQEPYIRKAGILLRKNRLDEIIKLYDEAIKENPDNNEFYALRAEIKYEKGDKKGAIEDYNILIAIEENSDYYERLYEILLEERKYKEIEILLINYKNSKELYEEALNLEGKFSMQTGDINRAGEACKKLMRAYPKNRSYKYSYVFILETKKKYKEALKMLDEIEPLEENEDKFYLIKTKVLKSAKKYDDVQNEIDKKYKRDKNITSKMEEEAYLLRDKKEYDEMIKACKIIIKKNEDAETTKRVKLEVAIAYFMKKEYDKSIKYYNEIIKNEKDNKAYLYRNVGLSYLKQKKYKEAIQNIDKALELDEQYAEAKLNKAEALEGMKDYEGAFLIYEHIIKDMHDYSYYEEAHKMLKKMKKYEKALEYLQEAEKYYEEDERLYIDKAKLYIKMKNYNQALEEIEKGYKINPKSKEVEKEKEKILKKLGK
;
A
#
# COMPACT_ATOMS: atom_id res chain seq x y z
N MET A 1 15.61 37.49 31.02
CA MET A 1 16.75 36.58 30.72
C MET A 1 17.63 37.29 29.69
N LYS A 2 18.94 37.19 29.78
CA LYS A 2 19.81 37.69 28.72
C LYS A 2 19.70 36.76 27.52
N ILE A 3 19.92 37.29 26.33
CA ILE A 3 19.77 36.51 25.09
C ILE A 3 20.70 35.28 25.04
N GLU A 4 21.92 35.43 25.60
CA GLU A 4 22.87 34.33 25.71
C GLU A 4 22.37 33.18 26.59
N GLU A 5 21.63 33.49 27.68
CA GLU A 5 21.02 32.49 28.57
C GLU A 5 19.90 31.75 27.87
N VAL A 6 19.10 32.45 27.04
CA VAL A 6 18.00 31.85 26.27
C VAL A 6 18.54 30.91 25.17
N LEU A 7 19.61 31.35 24.48
CA LEU A 7 20.24 30.51 23.45
C LEU A 7 20.88 29.26 24.04
N ALA A 8 21.52 29.39 25.24
CA ALA A 8 22.10 28.24 25.95
C ALA A 8 21.02 27.21 26.37
N GLU A 9 19.83 27.67 26.81
CA GLU A 9 18.72 26.74 27.12
C GLU A 9 18.15 26.11 25.83
N ALA A 10 18.12 26.83 24.72
CA ALA A 10 17.76 26.27 23.40
C ALA A 10 18.72 25.14 22.99
N ASP A 11 20.03 25.34 23.15
CA ASP A 11 21.05 24.34 22.83
C ASP A 11 20.92 23.09 23.71
N LYS A 12 20.67 23.28 24.99
CA LYS A 12 20.43 22.19 25.93
C LYS A 12 19.17 21.41 25.58
N ALA A 13 18.12 22.08 25.15
CA ALA A 13 16.89 21.44 24.66
C ALA A 13 17.14 20.64 23.37
N LEU A 14 17.90 21.20 22.40
CA LEU A 14 18.30 20.51 21.18
C LEU A 14 19.14 19.25 21.47
N TYR A 15 20.13 19.38 22.37
CA TYR A 15 20.96 18.25 22.80
C TYR A 15 20.13 17.13 23.45
N SER A 16 19.05 17.51 24.17
CA SER A 16 18.13 16.58 24.83
C SER A 16 16.98 16.11 23.92
N LEU A 17 17.03 16.40 22.61
CA LEU A 17 16.01 16.09 21.62
C LEU A 17 14.60 16.65 21.94
N LYS A 18 14.53 17.69 22.78
CA LYS A 18 13.29 18.39 23.12
C LYS A 18 13.02 19.53 22.14
N ILE A 19 12.65 19.16 20.93
CA ILE A 19 12.57 20.10 19.80
C ILE A 19 11.57 21.22 20.04
N GLU A 20 10.40 20.92 20.66
CA GLU A 20 9.38 21.96 20.95
C GLU A 20 9.89 22.99 21.96
N ASP A 21 10.56 22.55 23.02
CA ASP A 21 11.17 23.44 24.00
C ASP A 21 12.25 24.33 23.35
N ALA A 22 13.06 23.74 22.45
CA ALA A 22 14.08 24.48 21.72
C ALA A 22 13.47 25.58 20.83
N ILE A 23 12.36 25.30 20.14
CA ILE A 23 11.65 26.29 19.34
C ILE A 23 11.18 27.46 20.19
N ILE A 24 10.56 27.19 21.36
CA ILE A 24 10.09 28.24 22.27
C ILE A 24 11.25 29.15 22.72
N TYR A 25 12.38 28.57 23.10
CA TYR A 25 13.55 29.37 23.48
C TYR A 25 14.11 30.18 22.30
N LEU A 26 14.21 29.61 21.10
CA LEU A 26 14.69 30.32 19.92
C LEU A 26 13.76 31.44 19.49
N GLU A 27 12.44 31.24 19.55
CA GLU A 27 11.44 32.28 19.30
C GLU A 27 11.53 33.39 20.36
N THR A 28 11.70 33.04 21.62
CA THR A 28 11.95 34.02 22.70
C THR A 28 13.24 34.83 22.43
N ALA A 29 14.29 34.20 21.91
CA ALA A 29 15.49 34.91 21.53
C ALA A 29 15.24 35.90 20.38
N LEU A 30 14.36 35.59 19.44
CA LEU A 30 13.94 36.51 18.36
C LEU A 30 12.99 37.60 18.85
N GLU A 31 12.20 37.38 19.91
CA GLU A 31 11.44 38.46 20.55
C GLU A 31 12.36 39.49 21.22
N ILE A 32 13.50 39.07 21.80
CA ILE A 32 14.49 39.95 22.38
C ILE A 32 15.29 40.65 21.29
N ASN A 33 15.75 39.92 20.28
CA ASN A 33 16.48 40.46 19.13
C ASN A 33 16.04 39.77 17.82
N PRO A 34 15.12 40.41 17.04
CA PRO A 34 14.59 39.85 15.80
C PRO A 34 15.63 39.53 14.73
N ASN A 35 16.83 40.09 14.88
CA ASN A 35 17.96 39.91 13.95
C ASN A 35 19.05 38.98 14.52
N ASN A 36 18.73 38.16 15.50
CA ASN A 36 19.68 37.19 16.03
C ASN A 36 19.91 36.05 15.00
N ILE A 37 21.08 36.10 14.35
CA ILE A 37 21.46 35.21 13.25
C ILE A 37 21.48 33.75 13.73
N GLU A 38 22.01 33.48 14.91
CA GLU A 38 22.11 32.15 15.49
C GLU A 38 20.72 31.53 15.69
N ALA A 39 19.79 32.26 16.29
CA ALA A 39 18.41 31.78 16.48
C ALA A 39 17.71 31.53 15.12
N LEU A 40 17.87 32.42 14.15
CA LEU A 40 17.29 32.27 12.80
C LEU A 40 17.82 31.02 12.08
N ILE A 41 19.13 30.76 12.15
CA ILE A 41 19.77 29.59 11.53
C ILE A 41 19.28 28.29 12.20
N LYS A 42 19.24 28.24 13.55
CA LYS A 42 18.76 27.07 14.29
C LYS A 42 17.28 26.78 13.99
N LEU A 43 16.42 27.79 13.95
CA LEU A 43 15.01 27.63 13.56
C LEU A 43 14.86 27.16 12.10
N SER A 44 15.70 27.69 11.19
CA SER A 44 15.70 27.23 9.79
C SER A 44 16.10 25.75 9.67
N LYS A 45 17.11 25.29 10.44
CA LYS A 45 17.49 23.87 10.51
C LYS A 45 16.36 23.00 11.03
N ILE A 46 15.70 23.41 12.12
CA ILE A 46 14.55 22.67 12.68
C ILE A 46 13.41 22.58 11.66
N ALA A 47 13.10 23.68 10.98
CA ALA A 47 12.06 23.71 9.95
C ALA A 47 12.41 22.77 8.77
N LEU A 48 13.68 22.68 8.37
CA LEU A 48 14.14 21.72 7.37
C LEU A 48 13.95 20.26 7.80
N THR A 49 14.28 19.93 9.04
CA THR A 49 14.08 18.55 9.55
C THR A 49 12.62 18.15 9.64
N ARG A 50 11.70 19.13 9.70
CA ARG A 50 10.25 18.95 9.67
C ARG A 50 9.63 19.02 8.26
N ASP A 51 10.48 19.15 7.22
CA ASP A 51 10.08 19.40 5.82
C ASP A 51 9.25 20.68 5.61
N GLU A 52 9.34 21.64 6.55
CA GLU A 52 8.69 22.95 6.50
C GLU A 52 9.52 23.95 5.67
N LYS A 53 9.75 23.65 4.38
CA LYS A 53 10.68 24.39 3.50
C LYS A 53 10.39 25.88 3.39
N VAL A 54 9.12 26.29 3.40
CA VAL A 54 8.73 27.70 3.32
C VAL A 54 9.22 28.45 4.56
N LYS A 55 8.96 27.93 5.75
CA LYS A 55 9.42 28.55 7.00
C LYS A 55 10.95 28.56 7.09
N ALA A 56 11.62 27.48 6.68
CA ALA A 56 13.07 27.43 6.63
C ALA A 56 13.63 28.54 5.74
N LEU A 57 13.03 28.78 4.58
CA LEU A 57 13.41 29.86 3.68
C LEU A 57 13.16 31.24 4.29
N GLU A 58 12.01 31.45 4.93
CA GLU A 58 11.69 32.72 5.60
C GLU A 58 12.70 33.09 6.70
N TYR A 59 13.11 32.11 7.51
CA TYR A 59 14.14 32.34 8.54
C TYR A 59 15.50 32.64 7.92
N ILE A 60 15.92 31.92 6.90
CA ILE A 60 17.25 32.11 6.30
C ILE A 60 17.32 33.40 5.50
N GLU A 61 16.23 33.85 4.88
CA GLU A 61 16.20 35.14 4.16
C GLU A 61 16.45 36.35 5.08
N LYS A 62 15.92 36.28 6.31
CA LYS A 62 16.21 37.32 7.32
C LYS A 62 17.69 37.46 7.64
N THR A 63 18.48 36.38 7.45
CA THR A 63 19.92 36.42 7.74
C THR A 63 20.75 37.03 6.61
N GLU A 64 20.23 37.20 5.38
CA GLU A 64 21.05 37.61 4.21
C GLU A 64 21.61 39.02 4.31
N ASN A 65 20.86 39.92 4.91
CA ASN A 65 21.27 41.32 5.07
C ASN A 65 22.01 41.58 6.40
N LEU A 66 22.23 40.50 7.16
CA LEU A 66 22.89 40.59 8.45
C LEU A 66 24.34 40.11 8.30
N ASP A 67 25.29 40.99 8.54
CA ASP A 67 26.71 40.61 8.55
C ASP A 67 27.02 39.76 9.78
N SER A 68 27.47 38.53 9.55
CA SER A 68 27.98 37.65 10.58
C SER A 68 29.51 37.50 10.40
N GLU A 69 30.24 37.75 11.46
CA GLU A 69 31.68 37.46 11.51
C GLU A 69 31.95 35.99 11.83
N SER A 70 30.96 35.27 12.35
CA SER A 70 31.09 33.86 12.69
C SER A 70 31.18 32.98 11.44
N MET A 71 32.31 32.30 11.32
CA MET A 71 32.56 31.37 10.22
C MET A 71 31.59 30.17 10.22
N GLU A 72 31.28 29.68 11.42
CA GLU A 72 30.32 28.59 11.60
C GLU A 72 28.94 28.97 11.06
N LEU A 73 28.42 30.14 11.42
CA LEU A 73 27.10 30.59 10.96
C LEU A 73 27.10 30.88 9.44
N LEU A 74 28.18 31.32 8.85
CA LEU A 74 28.32 31.46 7.39
C LEU A 74 28.24 30.12 6.68
N PHE A 75 28.95 29.11 7.18
CA PHE A 75 28.92 27.76 6.63
C PHE A 75 27.54 27.13 6.77
N GLU A 76 26.90 27.23 7.94
CA GLU A 76 25.56 26.70 8.18
C GLU A 76 24.53 27.35 7.27
N ARG A 77 24.55 28.66 7.10
CA ARG A 77 23.67 29.37 6.16
C ARG A 77 23.82 28.85 4.74
N ALA A 78 25.07 28.67 4.30
CA ALA A 78 25.36 28.13 2.96
C ALA A 78 24.76 26.72 2.79
N SER A 79 24.92 25.85 3.81
CA SER A 79 24.42 24.49 3.82
C SER A 79 22.87 24.43 3.79
N ILE A 80 22.21 25.31 4.55
CA ILE A 80 20.75 25.41 4.55
C ILE A 80 20.23 25.86 3.18
N LEU A 81 20.82 26.87 2.58
CA LEU A 81 20.47 27.34 1.23
C LEU A 81 20.68 26.24 0.18
N GLN A 82 21.72 25.43 0.32
CA GLN A 82 21.94 24.24 -0.52
C GLN A 82 20.82 23.22 -0.37
N ALA A 83 20.41 22.90 0.86
CA ALA A 83 19.33 21.97 1.14
C ALA A 83 17.98 22.47 0.59
N LEU A 84 17.75 23.78 0.62
CA LEU A 84 16.61 24.46 0.01
C LEU A 84 16.72 24.61 -1.52
N LYS A 85 17.78 24.09 -2.14
CA LYS A 85 18.08 24.19 -3.58
C LYS A 85 18.25 25.63 -4.09
N GLN A 86 18.57 26.58 -3.19
CA GLN A 86 18.91 27.97 -3.52
C GLN A 86 20.38 28.08 -3.91
N TYR A 87 20.77 27.35 -4.97
CA TYR A 87 22.17 27.09 -5.31
C TYR A 87 23.04 28.34 -5.51
N GLU A 88 22.51 29.34 -6.23
CA GLU A 88 23.26 30.58 -6.45
C GLU A 88 23.53 31.37 -5.16
N ARG A 89 22.53 31.40 -4.27
CA ARG A 89 22.66 32.05 -2.95
C ARG A 89 23.59 31.27 -2.05
N SER A 90 23.51 29.94 -2.09
CA SER A 90 24.41 29.05 -1.36
C SER A 90 25.87 29.22 -1.82
N LEU A 91 26.13 29.23 -3.14
CA LEU A 91 27.48 29.46 -3.69
C LEU A 91 28.04 30.81 -3.23
N LYS A 92 27.28 31.90 -3.30
CA LYS A 92 27.72 33.20 -2.78
C LYS A 92 28.08 33.16 -1.30
N ALA A 93 27.37 32.37 -0.50
CA ALA A 93 27.70 32.22 0.92
C ALA A 93 28.97 31.39 1.14
N TYR A 94 29.14 30.29 0.37
CA TYR A 94 30.40 29.53 0.38
C TYR A 94 31.57 30.31 -0.15
N ASP A 95 31.44 31.17 -1.17
CA ASP A 95 32.51 32.04 -1.67
C ASP A 95 33.00 33.00 -0.57
N LYS A 96 32.07 33.60 0.20
CA LYS A 96 32.42 34.43 1.36
C LYS A 96 33.16 33.66 2.44
N PHE A 97 32.76 32.42 2.67
CA PHE A 97 33.39 31.52 3.63
C PHE A 97 34.79 31.12 3.16
N LEU A 98 34.92 30.63 1.93
CA LEU A 98 36.19 30.20 1.34
C LEU A 98 37.18 31.35 1.11
N ALA A 99 36.73 32.61 0.98
CA ALA A 99 37.60 33.77 0.97
C ALA A 99 38.39 33.94 2.29
N LYS A 100 37.82 33.44 3.41
CA LYS A 100 38.47 33.47 4.73
C LYS A 100 39.21 32.16 5.05
N GLU A 101 38.66 31.02 4.60
CA GLU A 101 39.21 29.67 4.78
C GLU A 101 39.36 28.94 3.43
N PRO A 102 40.36 29.30 2.61
CA PRO A 102 40.51 28.80 1.25
C PRO A 102 40.67 27.27 1.16
N ASP A 103 41.23 26.65 2.19
CA ASP A 103 41.54 25.23 2.23
C ASP A 103 40.52 24.40 3.02
N ASN A 104 39.32 24.95 3.27
CA ASN A 104 38.31 24.21 3.97
C ASN A 104 37.75 23.10 3.09
N TYR A 105 38.08 21.87 3.45
CA TYR A 105 37.73 20.65 2.74
C TYR A 105 36.22 20.50 2.53
N PHE A 106 35.41 20.65 3.58
CA PHE A 106 33.95 20.44 3.52
C PHE A 106 33.23 21.52 2.71
N ALA A 107 33.71 22.78 2.79
CA ALA A 107 33.14 23.85 1.98
C ALA A 107 33.35 23.59 0.48
N LYS A 108 34.57 23.17 0.10
CA LYS A 108 34.90 22.80 -1.29
C LYS A 108 34.03 21.62 -1.77
N LEU A 109 33.83 20.57 -0.96
CA LEU A 109 32.97 19.45 -1.32
C LEU A 109 31.51 19.88 -1.51
N ASN A 110 31.00 20.71 -0.62
CA ASN A 110 29.62 21.20 -0.73
C ASN A 110 29.43 22.04 -2.01
N VAL A 111 30.40 22.90 -2.37
CA VAL A 111 30.40 23.62 -3.65
C VAL A 111 30.43 22.63 -4.82
N GLY A 112 31.26 21.60 -4.76
CA GLY A 112 31.33 20.55 -5.77
C GLY A 112 29.98 19.82 -5.93
N ILE A 113 29.32 19.51 -4.82
CA ILE A 113 27.97 18.89 -4.83
C ILE A 113 26.94 19.81 -5.49
N ILE A 114 26.99 21.13 -5.22
CA ILE A 114 26.11 22.11 -5.88
C ILE A 114 26.34 22.10 -7.38
N TYR A 115 27.60 22.13 -7.83
CA TYR A 115 27.92 22.09 -9.26
C TYR A 115 27.45 20.79 -9.92
N ILE A 116 27.58 19.63 -9.26
CA ILE A 116 27.00 18.37 -9.74
C ILE A 116 25.47 18.51 -9.94
N GLN A 117 24.76 19.13 -9.00
CA GLN A 117 23.31 19.30 -9.07
C GLN A 117 22.87 20.29 -10.16
N GLN A 118 23.74 21.24 -10.51
CA GLN A 118 23.56 22.16 -11.64
C GLN A 118 24.03 21.59 -12.98
N ASN A 119 24.53 20.34 -13.02
CA ASN A 119 25.17 19.70 -14.19
C ASN A 119 26.41 20.41 -14.70
N LYS A 120 27.08 21.21 -13.85
CA LYS A 120 28.38 21.86 -14.12
C LYS A 120 29.51 20.91 -13.71
N TYR A 121 29.73 19.90 -14.54
CA TYR A 121 30.57 18.75 -14.17
C TYR A 121 32.06 19.06 -14.19
N GLU A 122 32.50 19.97 -15.03
CA GLU A 122 33.91 20.39 -15.13
C GLU A 122 34.31 21.19 -13.88
N GLU A 123 33.49 22.16 -13.48
CA GLU A 123 33.69 22.97 -12.27
C GLU A 123 33.60 22.10 -11.00
N ALA A 124 32.64 21.12 -11.01
CA ALA A 124 32.53 20.16 -9.92
C ALA A 124 33.78 19.30 -9.78
N GLN A 125 34.35 18.83 -10.91
CA GLN A 125 35.57 18.02 -10.89
C GLN A 125 36.75 18.79 -10.33
N GLU A 126 36.98 20.03 -10.78
CA GLU A 126 38.06 20.88 -10.35
C GLU A 126 38.02 21.10 -8.83
N ILE A 127 36.90 21.55 -8.29
CA ILE A 127 36.79 21.88 -6.86
C ILE A 127 36.84 20.62 -5.96
N ILE A 128 36.29 19.47 -6.42
CA ILE A 128 36.39 18.21 -5.67
C ILE A 128 37.82 17.69 -5.67
N GLU A 129 38.57 17.82 -6.78
CA GLU A 129 39.98 17.45 -6.83
C GLU A 129 40.85 18.35 -5.98
N GLU A 130 40.54 19.64 -5.87
CA GLU A 130 41.16 20.52 -4.91
C GLU A 130 40.88 20.11 -3.47
N ALA A 131 39.64 19.76 -3.14
CA ALA A 131 39.31 19.26 -1.81
C ALA A 131 40.11 17.99 -1.47
N ILE A 132 40.19 17.03 -2.39
CA ILE A 132 40.95 15.78 -2.20
C ILE A 132 42.44 16.08 -1.99
N LYS A 133 43.04 17.10 -2.66
CA LYS A 133 44.43 17.49 -2.43
C LYS A 133 44.65 18.06 -1.03
N THR A 134 43.64 18.73 -0.46
CA THR A 134 43.71 19.29 0.90
C THR A 134 43.69 18.20 1.97
N ASP A 135 42.89 17.15 1.80
CA ASP A 135 42.79 16.01 2.70
C ASP A 135 42.65 14.69 1.89
N PRO A 136 43.82 14.12 1.45
CA PRO A 136 43.86 12.95 0.59
C PRO A 136 43.37 11.65 1.26
N ASP A 137 43.38 11.58 2.58
CA ASP A 137 42.98 10.39 3.33
C ASP A 137 41.47 10.34 3.59
N ASN A 138 40.77 11.44 3.33
CA ASN A 138 39.34 11.55 3.59
C ASN A 138 38.53 10.97 2.45
N VAL A 139 37.80 9.92 2.77
CA VAL A 139 37.01 9.13 1.81
C VAL A 139 35.86 9.90 1.16
N LEU A 140 35.32 10.94 1.84
CA LEU A 140 34.15 11.68 1.33
C LEU A 140 34.41 12.34 -0.02
N GLY A 141 35.61 12.91 -0.24
CA GLY A 141 35.97 13.50 -1.53
C GLY A 141 35.96 12.50 -2.67
N TYR A 142 36.43 11.30 -2.42
CA TYR A 142 36.39 10.23 -3.42
C TYR A 142 34.96 9.72 -3.67
N LEU A 143 34.11 9.65 -2.64
CA LEU A 143 32.71 9.33 -2.81
C LEU A 143 31.94 10.36 -3.62
N ASP A 144 32.24 11.66 -3.42
CA ASP A 144 31.67 12.73 -4.25
C ASP A 144 32.25 12.72 -5.67
N LYS A 145 33.50 12.35 -5.84
CA LYS A 145 34.10 12.12 -7.18
C LYS A 145 33.43 10.95 -7.89
N ALA A 146 33.10 9.85 -7.19
CA ALA A 146 32.34 8.74 -7.75
C ALA A 146 30.94 9.19 -8.16
N LYS A 147 30.26 10.01 -7.34
CA LYS A 147 28.96 10.61 -7.65
C LYS A 147 29.01 11.51 -8.89
N LEU A 148 30.08 12.29 -9.04
CA LEU A 148 30.31 13.12 -10.22
C LEU A 148 30.40 12.26 -11.49
N TYR A 149 31.25 11.22 -11.50
CA TYR A 149 31.39 10.32 -12.65
C TYR A 149 30.09 9.57 -12.97
N GLU A 150 29.37 9.18 -11.95
CA GLU A 150 28.03 8.59 -12.13
C GLU A 150 27.09 9.56 -12.88
N LYS A 151 27.05 10.84 -12.47
CA LYS A 151 26.22 11.88 -13.11
C LYS A 151 26.69 12.24 -14.52
N LYS A 152 27.99 12.19 -14.79
CA LYS A 152 28.56 12.29 -16.15
C LYS A 152 28.23 11.09 -17.04
N GLY A 153 27.71 9.98 -16.47
CA GLY A 153 27.46 8.73 -17.20
C GLY A 153 28.67 7.82 -17.31
N GLU A 154 29.80 8.19 -16.72
CA GLU A 154 31.05 7.43 -16.72
C GLU A 154 31.05 6.37 -15.60
N ILE A 155 30.11 5.41 -15.73
CA ILE A 155 29.75 4.47 -14.68
C ILE A 155 30.93 3.62 -14.21
N GLU A 156 31.74 3.11 -15.14
CA GLU A 156 32.88 2.24 -14.76
C GLU A 156 33.94 2.99 -13.95
N LYS A 157 34.20 4.26 -14.26
CA LYS A 157 35.08 5.09 -13.42
C LYS A 157 34.53 5.30 -12.01
N ALA A 158 33.22 5.52 -11.89
CA ALA A 158 32.58 5.63 -10.58
C ALA A 158 32.72 4.33 -9.76
N LEU A 159 32.53 3.17 -10.41
CA LEU A 159 32.71 1.85 -9.78
C LEU A 159 34.17 1.57 -9.41
N GLU A 160 35.14 1.96 -10.25
CA GLU A 160 36.58 1.85 -9.94
C GLU A 160 36.99 2.65 -8.69
N ILE A 161 36.45 3.85 -8.53
CA ILE A 161 36.69 4.66 -7.33
C ILE A 161 36.12 3.95 -6.10
N CYS A 162 34.87 3.47 -6.15
CA CYS A 162 34.29 2.73 -5.04
C CYS A 162 35.10 1.47 -4.71
N ASN A 163 35.57 0.72 -5.71
CA ASN A 163 36.41 -0.45 -5.52
C ASN A 163 37.73 -0.10 -4.83
N SER A 164 38.35 1.01 -5.22
CA SER A 164 39.60 1.49 -4.61
C SER A 164 39.40 1.80 -3.12
N ILE A 165 38.31 2.48 -2.77
CA ILE A 165 37.97 2.81 -1.39
C ILE A 165 37.71 1.52 -0.58
N ILE A 166 36.90 0.59 -1.11
CA ILE A 166 36.61 -0.69 -0.47
C ILE A 166 37.91 -1.48 -0.20
N LYS A 167 38.82 -1.49 -1.16
CA LYS A 167 40.10 -2.18 -1.00
C LYS A 167 40.98 -1.57 0.11
N SER A 168 40.99 -0.24 0.24
CA SER A 168 41.77 0.45 1.27
C SER A 168 41.08 0.42 2.63
N ASN A 169 39.76 0.42 2.66
CA ASN A 169 38.91 0.50 3.86
C ASN A 169 37.77 -0.51 3.80
N PRO A 170 38.03 -1.84 3.90
CA PRO A 170 37.04 -2.87 3.67
C PRO A 170 35.91 -2.92 4.74
N LYS A 171 36.14 -2.26 5.88
CA LYS A 171 35.12 -2.14 6.95
C LYS A 171 34.23 -0.91 6.81
N LEU A 172 34.52 0.00 5.90
CA LEU A 172 33.72 1.20 5.71
C LEU A 172 32.46 0.87 4.91
N GLN A 173 31.30 1.23 5.42
CA GLN A 173 30.01 0.88 4.86
C GLN A 173 29.64 1.71 3.61
N GLU A 174 29.89 3.01 3.65
CA GLU A 174 29.44 3.96 2.63
C GLU A 174 29.86 3.61 1.20
N PRO A 175 31.09 3.14 0.92
CA PRO A 175 31.50 2.76 -0.44
C PRO A 175 30.71 1.59 -1.02
N TYR A 176 30.33 0.61 -0.17
CA TYR A 176 29.49 -0.53 -0.59
C TYR A 176 28.09 -0.04 -0.97
N ILE A 177 27.47 0.80 -0.14
CA ILE A 177 26.16 1.40 -0.42
C ILE A 177 26.19 2.24 -1.68
N ARG A 178 27.23 3.06 -1.85
CA ARG A 178 27.42 3.88 -3.08
C ARG A 178 27.53 3.00 -4.31
N LYS A 179 28.39 1.98 -4.27
CA LYS A 179 28.58 1.04 -5.38
C LYS A 179 27.28 0.29 -5.69
N ALA A 180 26.59 -0.22 -4.67
CA ALA A 180 25.31 -0.88 -4.83
C ALA A 180 24.26 0.03 -5.48
N GLY A 181 24.17 1.29 -5.06
CA GLY A 181 23.28 2.28 -5.67
C GLY A 181 23.57 2.56 -7.15
N ILE A 182 24.83 2.58 -7.57
CA ILE A 182 25.23 2.71 -8.97
C ILE A 182 24.81 1.47 -9.77
N LEU A 183 25.07 0.27 -9.24
CA LEU A 183 24.73 -1.01 -9.86
C LEU A 183 23.21 -1.22 -9.96
N LEU A 184 22.44 -0.79 -8.96
CA LEU A 184 20.97 -0.90 -8.93
C LEU A 184 20.34 -0.09 -10.08
N ARG A 185 20.78 1.15 -10.31
CA ARG A 185 20.31 1.96 -11.45
C ARG A 185 20.64 1.35 -12.83
N LYS A 186 21.55 0.39 -12.88
CA LYS A 186 21.88 -0.39 -14.09
C LYS A 186 21.28 -1.79 -14.08
N ASN A 187 20.41 -2.09 -13.09
CA ASN A 187 19.77 -3.40 -12.91
C ASN A 187 20.78 -4.58 -12.81
N ARG A 188 21.98 -4.32 -12.25
CA ARG A 188 23.04 -5.32 -12.08
C ARG A 188 22.91 -6.05 -10.73
N LEU A 189 21.73 -6.66 -10.46
CA LEU A 189 21.37 -7.23 -9.16
C LEU A 189 22.32 -8.33 -8.68
N ASP A 190 22.81 -9.20 -9.58
CA ASP A 190 23.75 -10.25 -9.23
C ASP A 190 25.08 -9.71 -8.66
N GLU A 191 25.52 -8.58 -9.18
CA GLU A 191 26.76 -7.95 -8.71
C GLU A 191 26.57 -7.27 -7.36
N ILE A 192 25.37 -6.77 -7.08
CA ILE A 192 25.03 -6.20 -5.76
C ILE A 192 25.00 -7.30 -4.71
N ILE A 193 24.42 -8.48 -5.02
CA ILE A 193 24.41 -9.62 -4.10
C ILE A 193 25.84 -10.03 -3.76
N LYS A 194 26.73 -10.20 -4.75
CA LYS A 194 28.13 -10.54 -4.54
C LYS A 194 28.85 -9.46 -3.73
N LEU A 195 28.57 -8.19 -4.00
CA LEU A 195 29.14 -7.06 -3.26
C LEU A 195 28.78 -7.12 -1.77
N TYR A 196 27.51 -7.42 -1.46
CA TYR A 196 27.10 -7.58 -0.06
C TYR A 196 27.60 -8.89 0.57
N ASP A 197 27.79 -9.96 -0.21
CA ASP A 197 28.48 -11.15 0.28
C ASP A 197 29.91 -10.85 0.74
N GLU A 198 30.64 -10.04 -0.04
CA GLU A 198 31.98 -9.54 0.33
C GLU A 198 31.91 -8.62 1.56
N ALA A 199 30.97 -7.68 1.60
CA ALA A 199 30.78 -6.75 2.72
C ALA A 199 30.47 -7.48 4.04
N ILE A 200 29.61 -8.49 4.01
CA ILE A 200 29.27 -9.34 5.16
C ILE A 200 30.48 -10.14 5.64
N LYS A 201 31.31 -10.64 4.72
CA LYS A 201 32.51 -11.38 5.08
C LYS A 201 33.52 -10.50 5.84
N GLU A 202 33.64 -9.23 5.46
CA GLU A 202 34.53 -8.25 6.13
C GLU A 202 33.90 -7.67 7.42
N ASN A 203 32.57 -7.61 7.48
CA ASN A 203 31.79 -7.03 8.58
C ASN A 203 30.60 -7.94 8.94
N PRO A 204 30.84 -9.12 9.53
CA PRO A 204 29.76 -10.10 9.80
C PRO A 204 28.75 -9.62 10.83
N ASP A 205 29.10 -8.65 11.66
CA ASP A 205 28.23 -8.07 12.69
C ASP A 205 27.40 -6.87 12.18
N ASN A 206 27.53 -6.50 10.89
CA ASN A 206 26.78 -5.38 10.32
C ASN A 206 25.44 -5.87 9.76
N ASN A 207 24.37 -5.69 10.55
CA ASN A 207 23.01 -6.11 10.20
C ASN A 207 22.49 -5.46 8.92
N GLU A 208 22.91 -4.21 8.63
CA GLU A 208 22.42 -3.47 7.46
C GLU A 208 22.80 -4.16 6.14
N PHE A 209 23.97 -4.78 6.05
CA PHE A 209 24.36 -5.51 4.84
C PHE A 209 23.48 -6.74 4.58
N TYR A 210 23.05 -7.45 5.63
CA TYR A 210 22.10 -8.55 5.49
C TYR A 210 20.74 -8.03 5.04
N ALA A 211 20.25 -6.93 5.62
CA ALA A 211 18.96 -6.34 5.24
C ALA A 211 18.98 -5.86 3.78
N LEU A 212 20.03 -5.14 3.37
CA LEU A 212 20.20 -4.68 2.00
C LEU A 212 20.32 -5.85 1.01
N ARG A 213 21.05 -6.90 1.35
CA ARG A 213 21.16 -8.11 0.51
C ARG A 213 19.81 -8.83 0.39
N ALA A 214 19.07 -8.94 1.49
CA ALA A 214 17.73 -9.55 1.49
C ALA A 214 16.78 -8.84 0.53
N GLU A 215 16.74 -7.50 0.56
CA GLU A 215 15.90 -6.72 -0.36
C GLU A 215 16.32 -6.92 -1.82
N ILE A 216 17.61 -6.92 -2.13
CA ILE A 216 18.09 -7.17 -3.51
C ILE A 216 17.76 -8.61 -3.97
N LYS A 217 17.89 -9.61 -3.09
CA LYS A 217 17.47 -10.99 -3.39
C LYS A 217 15.96 -11.06 -3.65
N TYR A 218 15.15 -10.37 -2.83
CA TYR A 218 13.71 -10.29 -3.02
C TYR A 218 13.36 -9.64 -4.37
N GLU A 219 13.96 -8.48 -4.69
CA GLU A 219 13.75 -7.78 -5.97
C GLU A 219 14.15 -8.64 -7.18
N LYS A 220 15.21 -9.42 -7.05
CA LYS A 220 15.64 -10.40 -8.06
C LYS A 220 14.68 -11.59 -8.21
N GLY A 221 13.77 -11.82 -7.26
CA GLY A 221 12.88 -12.98 -7.19
C GLY A 221 13.46 -14.17 -6.40
N ASP A 222 14.64 -14.04 -5.80
CA ASP A 222 15.21 -15.04 -4.89
C ASP A 222 14.61 -14.89 -3.48
N LYS A 223 13.31 -15.16 -3.37
CA LYS A 223 12.58 -15.05 -2.11
C LYS A 223 13.13 -16.01 -1.04
N LYS A 224 13.66 -17.18 -1.45
CA LYS A 224 14.27 -18.12 -0.50
C LYS A 224 15.52 -17.52 0.15
N GLY A 225 16.42 -16.96 -0.64
CA GLY A 225 17.61 -16.28 -0.14
C GLY A 225 17.28 -15.05 0.72
N ALA A 226 16.21 -14.31 0.39
CA ALA A 226 15.73 -13.19 1.21
C ALA A 226 15.23 -13.68 2.58
N ILE A 227 14.44 -14.77 2.63
CA ILE A 227 13.96 -15.38 3.87
C ILE A 227 15.13 -15.83 4.75
N GLU A 228 16.19 -16.41 4.16
CA GLU A 228 17.39 -16.84 4.90
C GLU A 228 18.07 -15.63 5.56
N ASP A 229 18.26 -14.53 4.85
CA ASP A 229 18.89 -13.31 5.39
C ASP A 229 18.03 -12.67 6.49
N TYR A 230 16.70 -12.58 6.33
CA TYR A 230 15.82 -12.08 7.39
C TYR A 230 15.78 -12.97 8.63
N ASN A 231 15.87 -14.30 8.48
CA ASN A 231 15.99 -15.20 9.63
C ASN A 231 17.31 -14.98 10.41
N ILE A 232 18.40 -14.63 9.72
CA ILE A 232 19.65 -14.23 10.38
C ILE A 232 19.43 -12.92 11.16
N LEU A 233 18.81 -11.93 10.53
CA LEU A 233 18.57 -10.62 11.14
C LEU A 233 17.75 -10.70 12.43
N ILE A 234 16.62 -11.40 12.42
CA ILE A 234 15.78 -11.57 13.63
C ILE A 234 16.45 -12.42 14.72
N ALA A 235 17.45 -13.21 14.39
CA ALA A 235 18.25 -13.94 15.38
C ALA A 235 19.31 -13.07 16.05
N ILE A 236 19.75 -12.00 15.40
CA ILE A 236 20.78 -11.08 15.90
C ILE A 236 20.17 -9.89 16.64
N GLU A 237 19.06 -9.34 16.13
CA GLU A 237 18.46 -8.09 16.61
C GLU A 237 16.94 -8.19 16.71
N GLU A 238 16.38 -7.81 17.85
CA GLU A 238 14.94 -7.65 18.04
C GLU A 238 14.44 -6.36 17.37
N ASN A 239 14.09 -6.45 16.09
CA ASN A 239 13.59 -5.32 15.30
C ASN A 239 12.27 -5.71 14.61
N SER A 240 11.19 -4.95 14.88
CA SER A 240 9.85 -5.19 14.33
C SER A 240 9.82 -5.22 12.81
N ASP A 241 10.60 -4.35 12.15
CA ASP A 241 10.61 -4.22 10.70
C ASP A 241 11.08 -5.52 10.02
N TYR A 242 12.05 -6.23 10.64
CA TYR A 242 12.53 -7.51 10.12
C TYR A 242 11.47 -8.61 10.22
N TYR A 243 10.72 -8.65 11.33
CA TYR A 243 9.61 -9.60 11.50
C TYR A 243 8.48 -9.30 10.51
N GLU A 244 8.10 -8.04 10.34
CA GLU A 244 7.03 -7.65 9.42
C GLU A 244 7.41 -7.95 7.98
N ARG A 245 8.64 -7.62 7.58
CA ARG A 245 9.11 -7.88 6.22
C ARG A 245 9.20 -9.37 5.90
N LEU A 246 9.73 -10.17 6.82
CA LEU A 246 9.74 -11.62 6.69
C LEU A 246 8.32 -12.20 6.59
N TYR A 247 7.39 -11.69 7.40
CA TYR A 247 5.98 -12.08 7.32
C TYR A 247 5.38 -11.80 5.94
N GLU A 248 5.63 -10.63 5.35
CA GLU A 248 5.13 -10.30 4.02
C GLU A 248 5.63 -11.28 2.95
N ILE A 249 6.93 -11.57 2.95
CA ILE A 249 7.54 -12.51 2.00
C ILE A 249 6.96 -13.93 2.19
N LEU A 250 6.82 -14.39 3.43
CA LEU A 250 6.25 -15.71 3.73
C LEU A 250 4.76 -15.79 3.34
N LEU A 251 4.03 -14.69 3.49
CA LEU A 251 2.62 -14.62 3.11
C LEU A 251 2.45 -14.70 1.59
N GLU A 252 3.27 -14.00 0.83
CA GLU A 252 3.29 -14.09 -0.64
C GLU A 252 3.59 -15.52 -1.11
N GLU A 253 4.53 -16.19 -0.45
CA GLU A 253 4.90 -17.60 -0.73
C GLU A 253 3.89 -18.60 -0.15
N ARG A 254 2.82 -18.14 0.54
CA ARG A 254 1.81 -18.97 1.23
C ARG A 254 2.40 -19.96 2.24
N LYS A 255 3.54 -19.61 2.84
CA LYS A 255 4.25 -20.44 3.83
C LYS A 255 3.65 -20.28 5.23
N TYR A 256 2.38 -20.63 5.38
CA TYR A 256 1.60 -20.40 6.61
C TYR A 256 2.20 -21.08 7.86
N LYS A 257 2.84 -22.25 7.71
CA LYS A 257 3.52 -22.92 8.83
C LYS A 257 4.73 -22.12 9.34
N GLU A 258 5.49 -21.53 8.41
CA GLU A 258 6.64 -20.68 8.75
C GLU A 258 6.18 -19.38 9.42
N ILE A 259 5.04 -18.81 8.98
CA ILE A 259 4.41 -17.66 9.65
C ILE A 259 4.01 -17.99 11.09
N GLU A 260 3.45 -19.17 11.36
CA GLU A 260 3.12 -19.59 12.72
C GLU A 260 4.35 -19.63 13.63
N ILE A 261 5.46 -20.17 13.15
CA ILE A 261 6.74 -20.20 13.88
C ILE A 261 7.26 -18.77 14.12
N LEU A 262 7.21 -17.93 13.09
CA LEU A 262 7.60 -16.52 13.17
C LEU A 262 6.82 -15.79 14.26
N LEU A 263 5.48 -15.93 14.28
CA LEU A 263 4.62 -15.30 15.27
C LEU A 263 4.87 -15.80 16.69
N ILE A 264 5.24 -17.07 16.86
CA ILE A 264 5.62 -17.60 18.17
C ILE A 264 6.91 -16.92 18.64
N ASN A 265 7.95 -16.87 17.79
CA ASN A 265 9.21 -16.23 18.12
C ASN A 265 9.04 -14.74 18.41
N TYR A 266 8.25 -14.04 17.60
CA TYR A 266 7.98 -12.62 17.76
C TYR A 266 7.29 -12.30 19.11
N LYS A 267 6.35 -13.15 19.55
CA LYS A 267 5.66 -13.01 20.84
C LYS A 267 6.56 -13.32 22.07
N ASN A 268 7.71 -13.95 21.88
CA ASN A 268 8.66 -14.19 22.97
C ASN A 268 9.43 -12.93 23.36
N SER A 269 9.56 -11.96 22.47
CA SER A 269 10.07 -10.62 22.80
C SER A 269 9.06 -9.86 23.65
N LYS A 270 9.50 -9.32 24.78
CA LYS A 270 8.66 -8.47 25.64
C LYS A 270 8.50 -7.08 25.07
N GLU A 271 9.53 -6.59 24.39
CA GLU A 271 9.55 -5.24 23.81
C GLU A 271 8.67 -5.14 22.56
N LEU A 272 8.62 -6.20 21.77
CA LEU A 272 7.88 -6.27 20.50
C LEU A 272 6.54 -7.02 20.62
N TYR A 273 6.06 -7.26 21.83
CA TYR A 273 4.85 -8.07 22.08
C TYR A 273 3.58 -7.41 21.50
N GLU A 274 3.51 -6.09 21.48
CA GLU A 274 2.40 -5.33 20.90
C GLU A 274 2.32 -5.56 19.39
N GLU A 275 3.43 -5.37 18.71
CA GLU A 275 3.58 -5.56 17.27
C GLU A 275 3.29 -7.01 16.88
N ALA A 276 3.82 -7.96 17.65
CA ALA A 276 3.57 -9.39 17.45
C ALA A 276 2.08 -9.75 17.54
N LEU A 277 1.34 -9.20 18.49
CA LEU A 277 -0.11 -9.41 18.61
C LEU A 277 -0.89 -8.75 17.49
N ASN A 278 -0.46 -7.56 17.03
CA ASN A 278 -1.04 -6.91 15.87
C ASN A 278 -0.88 -7.76 14.61
N LEU A 279 0.33 -8.31 14.40
CA LEU A 279 0.61 -9.17 13.25
C LEU A 279 -0.16 -10.50 13.33
N GLU A 280 -0.26 -11.11 14.53
CA GLU A 280 -1.10 -12.29 14.75
C GLU A 280 -2.57 -12.03 14.43
N GLY A 281 -3.10 -10.87 14.84
CA GLY A 281 -4.45 -10.43 14.51
C GLY A 281 -4.65 -10.29 12.98
N LYS A 282 -3.72 -9.64 12.30
CA LYS A 282 -3.71 -9.45 10.83
C LYS A 282 -3.70 -10.80 10.10
N PHE A 283 -2.77 -11.68 10.46
CA PHE A 283 -2.68 -13.03 9.89
C PHE A 283 -3.94 -13.85 10.10
N SER A 284 -4.48 -13.85 11.33
CA SER A 284 -5.69 -14.59 11.68
C SER A 284 -6.92 -14.10 10.90
N MET A 285 -7.03 -12.78 10.64
CA MET A 285 -8.08 -12.23 9.78
C MET A 285 -7.94 -12.68 8.32
N GLN A 286 -6.72 -12.72 7.79
CA GLN A 286 -6.44 -13.14 6.41
C GLN A 286 -6.71 -14.65 6.20
N THR A 287 -6.43 -15.47 7.20
CA THR A 287 -6.68 -16.92 7.16
C THR A 287 -8.10 -17.32 7.58
N GLY A 288 -8.92 -16.34 7.97
CA GLY A 288 -10.32 -16.55 8.39
C GLY A 288 -10.49 -17.04 9.84
N ASP A 289 -9.41 -17.12 10.63
CA ASP A 289 -9.51 -17.42 12.07
C ASP A 289 -9.90 -16.17 12.88
N ILE A 290 -11.16 -15.78 12.72
CA ILE A 290 -11.72 -14.59 13.39
C ILE A 290 -11.73 -14.74 14.92
N ASN A 291 -11.70 -15.98 15.45
CA ASN A 291 -11.63 -16.19 16.90
C ASN A 291 -10.26 -15.82 17.45
N ARG A 292 -9.21 -16.30 16.83
CA ARG A 292 -7.82 -15.97 17.19
C ARG A 292 -7.53 -14.47 17.04
N ALA A 293 -8.00 -13.85 15.95
CA ALA A 293 -7.91 -12.39 15.79
C ALA A 293 -8.58 -11.64 16.95
N GLY A 294 -9.76 -12.11 17.39
CA GLY A 294 -10.47 -11.53 18.54
C GLY A 294 -9.72 -11.67 19.84
N GLU A 295 -9.05 -12.79 20.09
CA GLU A 295 -8.26 -12.99 21.32
C GLU A 295 -6.98 -12.13 21.32
N ALA A 296 -6.29 -12.00 20.18
CA ALA A 296 -5.15 -11.09 20.03
C ALA A 296 -5.56 -9.65 20.35
N CYS A 297 -6.67 -9.19 19.75
CA CYS A 297 -7.19 -7.86 19.98
C CYS A 297 -7.60 -7.60 21.45
N LYS A 298 -8.20 -8.57 22.13
CA LYS A 298 -8.52 -8.47 23.57
C LYS A 298 -7.27 -8.36 24.45
N LYS A 299 -6.20 -9.08 24.11
CA LYS A 299 -4.92 -8.95 24.81
C LYS A 299 -4.35 -7.54 24.65
N LEU A 300 -4.38 -6.99 23.42
CA LEU A 300 -3.96 -5.63 23.12
C LEU A 300 -4.78 -4.59 23.92
N MET A 301 -6.10 -4.71 23.94
CA MET A 301 -6.96 -3.80 24.72
C MET A 301 -6.70 -3.85 26.22
N ARG A 302 -6.32 -5.02 26.78
CA ARG A 302 -5.95 -5.15 28.20
C ARG A 302 -4.60 -4.53 28.50
N ALA A 303 -3.62 -4.75 27.61
CA ALA A 303 -2.27 -4.22 27.78
C ALA A 303 -2.22 -2.69 27.56
N TYR A 304 -3.00 -2.20 26.58
CA TYR A 304 -2.99 -0.80 26.14
C TYR A 304 -4.41 -0.19 26.18
N PRO A 305 -5.05 -0.04 27.36
CA PRO A 305 -6.46 0.35 27.47
C PRO A 305 -6.76 1.76 26.95
N LYS A 306 -5.75 2.63 26.86
CA LYS A 306 -5.87 3.98 26.30
C LYS A 306 -5.83 4.01 24.78
N ASN A 307 -5.33 2.96 24.14
CA ASN A 307 -5.25 2.89 22.67
C ASN A 307 -6.61 2.52 22.06
N ARG A 308 -7.32 3.52 21.57
CA ARG A 308 -8.67 3.37 20.98
C ARG A 308 -8.67 2.54 19.70
N SER A 309 -7.54 2.48 18.97
CA SER A 309 -7.44 1.72 17.73
C SER A 309 -7.74 0.23 17.94
N TYR A 310 -7.36 -0.33 19.07
CA TYR A 310 -7.66 -1.73 19.39
C TYR A 310 -9.14 -1.97 19.68
N LYS A 311 -9.84 -1.00 20.26
CA LYS A 311 -11.28 -1.07 20.44
C LYS A 311 -12.00 -1.04 19.09
N TYR A 312 -11.58 -0.18 18.16
CA TYR A 312 -12.12 -0.15 16.80
C TYR A 312 -11.85 -1.46 16.03
N SER A 313 -10.64 -2.00 16.15
CA SER A 313 -10.31 -3.31 15.56
C SER A 313 -11.21 -4.41 16.13
N TYR A 314 -11.49 -4.38 17.40
CA TYR A 314 -12.39 -5.35 18.03
C TYR A 314 -13.85 -5.17 17.60
N VAL A 315 -14.32 -3.93 17.43
CA VAL A 315 -15.64 -3.63 16.83
C VAL A 315 -15.77 -4.27 15.45
N PHE A 316 -14.73 -4.14 14.60
CA PHE A 316 -14.71 -4.79 13.28
C PHE A 316 -14.81 -6.31 13.36
N ILE A 317 -14.07 -6.93 14.31
CA ILE A 317 -14.14 -8.37 14.56
C ILE A 317 -15.54 -8.79 15.01
N LEU A 318 -16.17 -8.03 15.92
CA LEU A 318 -17.54 -8.29 16.39
C LEU A 318 -18.57 -8.15 15.26
N GLU A 319 -18.41 -7.15 14.38
CA GLU A 319 -19.23 -6.97 13.18
C GLU A 319 -19.12 -8.19 12.26
N THR A 320 -17.89 -8.66 11.97
CA THR A 320 -17.62 -9.84 11.16
C THR A 320 -18.29 -11.11 11.75
N LYS A 321 -18.28 -11.23 13.09
CA LYS A 321 -18.97 -12.29 13.82
C LYS A 321 -20.49 -12.08 13.93
N LYS A 322 -21.03 -11.01 13.34
CA LYS A 322 -22.45 -10.60 13.45
C LYS A 322 -22.92 -10.34 14.90
N LYS A 323 -21.97 -10.03 15.80
CA LYS A 323 -22.24 -9.72 17.21
C LYS A 323 -22.50 -8.21 17.39
N TYR A 324 -23.49 -7.70 16.70
CA TYR A 324 -23.74 -6.26 16.59
C TYR A 324 -24.04 -5.58 17.95
N LYS A 325 -24.73 -6.27 18.88
CA LYS A 325 -25.01 -5.71 20.20
C LYS A 325 -23.73 -5.46 20.99
N GLU A 326 -22.78 -6.41 20.94
CA GLU A 326 -21.48 -6.26 21.62
C GLU A 326 -20.64 -5.16 20.94
N ALA A 327 -20.69 -5.07 19.60
CA ALA A 327 -20.01 -4.04 18.83
C ALA A 327 -20.52 -2.62 19.17
N LEU A 328 -21.85 -2.44 19.26
CA LEU A 328 -22.46 -1.15 19.65
C LEU A 328 -22.10 -0.78 21.08
N LYS A 329 -22.15 -1.74 22.02
CA LYS A 329 -21.71 -1.48 23.40
C LYS A 329 -20.24 -1.00 23.47
N MET A 330 -19.35 -1.59 22.68
CA MET A 330 -17.95 -1.17 22.61
C MET A 330 -17.84 0.25 22.04
N LEU A 331 -18.66 0.61 21.04
CA LEU A 331 -18.71 1.96 20.50
C LEU A 331 -19.22 2.97 21.54
N ASP A 332 -20.21 2.64 22.34
CA ASP A 332 -20.68 3.51 23.44
C ASP A 332 -19.58 3.79 24.48
N GLU A 333 -18.62 2.85 24.67
CA GLU A 333 -17.44 3.06 25.52
C GLU A 333 -16.37 3.97 24.86
N ILE A 334 -16.36 4.07 23.52
CA ILE A 334 -15.42 4.90 22.75
C ILE A 334 -15.96 6.33 22.60
N GLU A 335 -17.25 6.51 22.37
CA GLU A 335 -17.91 7.77 22.04
C GLU A 335 -17.49 8.96 22.95
N PRO A 336 -17.45 8.83 24.29
CA PRO A 336 -17.07 9.93 25.16
C PRO A 336 -15.61 10.38 25.05
N LEU A 337 -14.78 9.55 24.41
CA LEU A 337 -13.33 9.71 24.33
C LEU A 337 -12.87 10.09 22.91
N GLU A 338 -13.77 10.09 21.92
CA GLU A 338 -13.41 10.27 20.52
C GLU A 338 -13.40 11.75 20.13
N GLU A 339 -12.26 12.22 19.67
CA GLU A 339 -12.05 13.57 19.17
C GLU A 339 -12.42 13.69 17.69
N ASN A 340 -12.30 12.57 16.94
CA ASN A 340 -12.66 12.51 15.51
C ASN A 340 -14.09 11.99 15.35
N GLU A 341 -15.05 12.90 15.45
CA GLU A 341 -16.48 12.61 15.33
C GLU A 341 -16.85 11.96 13.99
N ASP A 342 -16.20 12.32 12.89
CA ASP A 342 -16.50 11.75 11.57
C ASP A 342 -16.12 10.27 11.47
N LYS A 343 -14.94 9.90 11.97
CA LYS A 343 -14.50 8.50 12.02
C LYS A 343 -15.45 7.65 12.86
N PHE A 344 -15.79 8.14 14.05
CA PHE A 344 -16.71 7.47 14.96
C PHE A 344 -18.09 7.28 14.32
N TYR A 345 -18.66 8.35 13.73
CA TYR A 345 -19.92 8.34 13.02
C TYR A 345 -19.94 7.28 11.90
N LEU A 346 -18.90 7.23 11.05
CA LEU A 346 -18.80 6.27 9.96
C LEU A 346 -18.81 4.82 10.46
N ILE A 347 -18.06 4.52 11.51
CA ILE A 347 -17.99 3.16 12.07
C ILE A 347 -19.32 2.79 12.74
N LYS A 348 -19.91 3.70 13.54
CA LYS A 348 -21.17 3.45 14.26
C LYS A 348 -22.33 3.20 13.28
N THR A 349 -22.47 4.07 12.27
CA THR A 349 -23.52 3.91 11.25
C THR A 349 -23.34 2.63 10.43
N LYS A 350 -22.09 2.23 10.12
CA LYS A 350 -21.80 0.96 9.45
C LYS A 350 -22.29 -0.24 10.28
N VAL A 351 -21.97 -0.28 11.57
CA VAL A 351 -22.43 -1.37 12.48
C VAL A 351 -23.96 -1.39 12.60
N LEU A 352 -24.59 -0.22 12.74
CA LEU A 352 -26.05 -0.08 12.81
C LEU A 352 -26.73 -0.59 11.52
N LYS A 353 -26.19 -0.26 10.34
CA LYS A 353 -26.66 -0.75 9.04
C LYS A 353 -26.53 -2.26 8.93
N SER A 354 -25.38 -2.82 9.33
CA SER A 354 -25.15 -4.27 9.36
C SER A 354 -26.12 -4.98 10.31
N ALA A 355 -26.51 -4.33 11.40
CA ALA A 355 -27.51 -4.79 12.35
C ALA A 355 -28.96 -4.57 11.89
N LYS A 356 -29.17 -3.91 10.74
CA LYS A 356 -30.49 -3.47 10.22
C LYS A 356 -31.25 -2.54 11.17
N LYS A 357 -30.54 -1.78 12.00
CA LYS A 357 -31.11 -0.79 12.93
C LYS A 357 -31.21 0.59 12.25
N TYR A 358 -32.04 0.66 11.25
CA TYR A 358 -32.12 1.82 10.37
C TYR A 358 -32.65 3.09 11.05
N ASP A 359 -33.50 2.96 12.06
CA ASP A 359 -34.00 4.10 12.83
C ASP A 359 -32.89 4.72 13.70
N ASP A 360 -32.02 3.86 14.26
CA ASP A 360 -30.83 4.34 14.97
C ASP A 360 -29.84 5.02 14.00
N VAL A 361 -29.70 4.53 12.76
CA VAL A 361 -28.90 5.23 11.71
C VAL A 361 -29.49 6.61 11.41
N GLN A 362 -30.83 6.74 11.28
CA GLN A 362 -31.47 8.04 11.06
C GLN A 362 -31.19 9.00 12.22
N ASN A 363 -31.23 8.50 13.47
CA ASN A 363 -30.91 9.30 14.65
C ASN A 363 -29.45 9.83 14.61
N GLU A 364 -28.49 9.02 14.17
CA GLU A 364 -27.09 9.44 14.03
C GLU A 364 -26.94 10.50 12.90
N ILE A 365 -27.62 10.32 11.76
CA ILE A 365 -27.70 11.33 10.69
C ILE A 365 -28.24 12.65 11.24
N ASP A 366 -29.34 12.61 11.99
CA ASP A 366 -29.96 13.81 12.55
C ASP A 366 -29.05 14.50 13.58
N LYS A 367 -28.32 13.75 14.40
CA LYS A 367 -27.33 14.30 15.33
C LYS A 367 -26.19 15.03 14.61
N LYS A 368 -25.62 14.40 13.57
CA LYS A 368 -24.54 14.97 12.76
C LYS A 368 -24.98 16.31 12.15
N TYR A 369 -26.14 16.33 11.50
CA TYR A 369 -26.62 17.52 10.78
C TYR A 369 -27.37 18.55 11.63
N LYS A 370 -27.52 18.31 12.93
CA LYS A 370 -27.83 19.40 13.88
C LYS A 370 -26.70 20.42 13.99
N ARG A 371 -25.45 19.95 13.81
CA ARG A 371 -24.23 20.76 13.89
C ARG A 371 -23.83 21.27 12.52
N ASP A 372 -23.79 20.39 11.54
CA ASP A 372 -23.52 20.71 10.14
C ASP A 372 -24.84 21.02 9.42
N LYS A 373 -25.02 22.28 9.02
CA LYS A 373 -26.24 22.76 8.36
C LYS A 373 -26.33 22.44 6.87
N ASN A 374 -25.47 21.55 6.34
CA ASN A 374 -25.48 21.17 4.93
C ASN A 374 -26.68 20.24 4.62
N ILE A 375 -27.77 20.87 4.18
CA ILE A 375 -29.04 20.19 3.89
C ILE A 375 -28.90 19.18 2.75
N THR A 376 -28.09 19.48 1.73
CA THR A 376 -27.93 18.59 0.56
C THR A 376 -27.18 17.32 0.95
N SER A 377 -26.09 17.42 1.72
CA SER A 377 -25.37 16.25 2.24
C SER A 377 -26.25 15.39 3.16
N LYS A 378 -27.11 16.02 3.99
CA LYS A 378 -28.08 15.29 4.80
C LYS A 378 -29.05 14.49 3.93
N MET A 379 -29.61 15.10 2.90
CA MET A 379 -30.56 14.42 1.98
C MET A 379 -29.89 13.29 1.21
N GLU A 380 -28.60 13.42 0.87
CA GLU A 380 -27.85 12.31 0.25
C GLU A 380 -27.71 11.13 1.21
N GLU A 381 -27.30 11.35 2.45
CA GLU A 381 -27.16 10.27 3.45
C GLU A 381 -28.49 9.61 3.74
N GLU A 382 -29.59 10.36 3.80
CA GLU A 382 -30.95 9.80 3.93
C GLU A 382 -31.35 8.98 2.70
N ALA A 383 -30.99 9.40 1.49
CA ALA A 383 -31.24 8.64 0.27
C ALA A 383 -30.44 7.31 0.28
N TYR A 384 -29.19 7.32 0.75
CA TYR A 384 -28.41 6.08 0.91
C TYR A 384 -29.01 5.15 1.97
N LEU A 385 -29.59 5.70 3.04
CA LEU A 385 -30.30 4.91 4.05
C LEU A 385 -31.54 4.23 3.46
N LEU A 386 -32.30 4.92 2.60
CA LEU A 386 -33.45 4.35 1.88
C LEU A 386 -33.01 3.23 0.93
N ARG A 387 -31.85 3.34 0.30
CA ARG A 387 -31.23 2.26 -0.49
C ARG A 387 -30.98 1.01 0.37
N ASP A 388 -30.39 1.19 1.54
CA ASP A 388 -30.06 0.09 2.45
C ASP A 388 -31.34 -0.60 3.00
N LYS A 389 -32.41 0.17 3.19
CA LYS A 389 -33.77 -0.33 3.49
C LYS A 389 -34.43 -1.00 2.29
N LYS A 390 -33.89 -0.86 1.07
CA LYS A 390 -34.47 -1.28 -0.21
C LYS A 390 -35.75 -0.52 -0.59
N GLU A 391 -35.96 0.66 -0.04
CA GLU A 391 -37.06 1.58 -0.33
C GLU A 391 -36.72 2.45 -1.55
N TYR A 392 -36.58 1.79 -2.72
CA TYR A 392 -36.02 2.42 -3.92
C TYR A 392 -36.90 3.53 -4.51
N ASP A 393 -38.23 3.49 -4.31
CA ASP A 393 -39.14 4.51 -4.82
C ASP A 393 -38.97 5.83 -4.06
N GLU A 394 -38.87 5.78 -2.74
CA GLU A 394 -38.62 6.92 -1.87
C GLU A 394 -37.22 7.47 -2.10
N MET A 395 -36.24 6.59 -2.23
CA MET A 395 -34.85 6.97 -2.59
C MET A 395 -34.81 7.76 -3.91
N ILE A 396 -35.46 7.25 -4.97
CA ILE A 396 -35.52 7.93 -6.27
C ILE A 396 -36.19 9.29 -6.16
N LYS A 397 -37.23 9.43 -5.35
CA LYS A 397 -37.89 10.72 -5.10
C LYS A 397 -36.94 11.71 -4.43
N ALA A 398 -36.27 11.29 -3.35
CA ALA A 398 -35.27 12.11 -2.65
C ALA A 398 -34.13 12.54 -3.58
N CYS A 399 -33.54 11.60 -4.32
CA CYS A 399 -32.49 11.89 -5.29
C CYS A 399 -32.93 12.89 -6.39
N LYS A 400 -34.16 12.79 -6.89
CA LYS A 400 -34.69 13.73 -7.89
C LYS A 400 -34.85 15.17 -7.35
N ILE A 401 -35.13 15.33 -6.05
CA ILE A 401 -35.17 16.65 -5.42
C ILE A 401 -33.77 17.25 -5.40
N ILE A 402 -32.74 16.46 -5.03
CA ILE A 402 -31.32 16.89 -5.02
C ILE A 402 -30.90 17.30 -6.44
N ILE A 403 -31.17 16.46 -7.46
CA ILE A 403 -30.86 16.79 -8.86
C ILE A 403 -31.53 18.06 -9.32
N LYS A 404 -32.76 18.34 -8.90
CA LYS A 404 -33.50 19.55 -9.26
C LYS A 404 -32.89 20.80 -8.64
N LYS A 405 -32.31 20.70 -7.44
CA LYS A 405 -31.62 21.83 -6.79
C LYS A 405 -30.34 22.24 -7.54
N ASN A 406 -29.66 21.28 -8.17
CA ASN A 406 -28.48 21.45 -9.05
C ASN A 406 -27.41 22.37 -8.42
N GLU A 407 -27.04 22.07 -7.16
CA GLU A 407 -26.09 22.90 -6.39
C GLU A 407 -24.66 22.78 -6.93
N ASP A 408 -24.26 21.56 -7.37
CA ASP A 408 -22.99 21.31 -8.06
C ASP A 408 -23.07 20.08 -8.99
N ALA A 409 -22.15 20.06 -9.98
CA ALA A 409 -22.14 19.03 -11.02
C ALA A 409 -21.76 17.64 -10.47
N GLU A 410 -20.83 17.57 -9.51
CA GLU A 410 -20.34 16.31 -8.96
C GLU A 410 -21.40 15.65 -8.07
N THR A 411 -22.07 16.40 -7.20
CA THR A 411 -23.21 15.91 -6.42
C THR A 411 -24.34 15.43 -7.33
N THR A 412 -24.68 16.22 -8.37
CA THR A 412 -25.70 15.83 -9.36
C THR A 412 -25.37 14.52 -10.03
N LYS A 413 -24.13 14.31 -10.43
CA LYS A 413 -23.62 13.07 -11.04
C LYS A 413 -23.71 11.88 -10.07
N ARG A 414 -23.20 12.04 -8.85
CA ARG A 414 -23.21 11.01 -7.81
C ARG A 414 -24.64 10.55 -7.52
N VAL A 415 -25.56 11.50 -7.37
CA VAL A 415 -26.97 11.19 -7.10
C VAL A 415 -27.66 10.57 -8.31
N LYS A 416 -27.35 10.99 -9.56
CA LYS A 416 -27.86 10.30 -10.77
C LYS A 416 -27.39 8.86 -10.87
N LEU A 417 -26.13 8.57 -10.45
CA LEU A 417 -25.62 7.21 -10.38
C LEU A 417 -26.45 6.34 -9.43
N GLU A 418 -26.78 6.85 -8.27
CA GLU A 418 -27.63 6.16 -7.29
C GLU A 418 -29.05 5.90 -7.83
N VAL A 419 -29.63 6.85 -8.57
CA VAL A 419 -30.91 6.63 -9.25
C VAL A 419 -30.81 5.53 -10.30
N ALA A 420 -29.73 5.47 -11.07
CA ALA A 420 -29.50 4.42 -12.06
C ALA A 420 -29.41 3.04 -11.39
N ILE A 421 -28.67 2.94 -10.27
CA ILE A 421 -28.57 1.74 -9.46
C ILE A 421 -29.92 1.34 -8.89
N ALA A 422 -30.71 2.28 -8.34
CA ALA A 422 -32.04 1.99 -7.80
C ALA A 422 -32.98 1.43 -8.86
N TYR A 423 -33.00 2.00 -10.07
CA TYR A 423 -33.78 1.44 -11.18
C TYR A 423 -33.29 0.05 -11.60
N PHE A 424 -31.98 -0.21 -11.59
CA PHE A 424 -31.44 -1.52 -11.84
C PHE A 424 -31.93 -2.55 -10.81
N MET A 425 -31.87 -2.22 -9.53
CA MET A 425 -32.34 -3.09 -8.43
C MET A 425 -33.85 -3.37 -8.50
N LYS A 426 -34.65 -2.39 -9.00
CA LYS A 426 -36.08 -2.57 -9.31
C LYS A 426 -36.33 -3.36 -10.58
N LYS A 427 -35.30 -3.79 -11.32
CA LYS A 427 -35.36 -4.45 -12.63
C LYS A 427 -35.96 -3.56 -13.73
N GLU A 428 -35.99 -2.25 -13.53
CA GLU A 428 -36.41 -1.25 -14.51
C GLU A 428 -35.21 -0.83 -15.38
N TYR A 429 -34.64 -1.80 -16.09
CA TYR A 429 -33.32 -1.68 -16.75
C TYR A 429 -33.26 -0.57 -17.80
N ASP A 430 -34.33 -0.31 -18.53
CA ASP A 430 -34.35 0.77 -19.54
C ASP A 430 -34.20 2.16 -18.89
N LYS A 431 -34.81 2.37 -17.71
CA LYS A 431 -34.63 3.60 -16.95
C LYS A 431 -33.22 3.70 -16.38
N SER A 432 -32.69 2.59 -15.88
CA SER A 432 -31.30 2.52 -15.41
C SER A 432 -30.31 2.92 -16.51
N ILE A 433 -30.43 2.31 -17.70
CA ILE A 433 -29.63 2.62 -18.89
C ILE A 433 -29.73 4.10 -19.27
N LYS A 434 -30.93 4.70 -19.22
CA LYS A 434 -31.12 6.10 -19.51
C LYS A 434 -30.27 6.98 -18.59
N TYR A 435 -30.30 6.76 -17.28
CA TYR A 435 -29.54 7.56 -16.32
C TYR A 435 -28.03 7.35 -16.48
N TYR A 436 -27.54 6.11 -16.72
CA TYR A 436 -26.13 5.88 -17.01
C TYR A 436 -25.69 6.63 -18.28
N ASN A 437 -26.49 6.59 -19.35
CA ASN A 437 -26.17 7.29 -20.59
C ASN A 437 -26.20 8.83 -20.44
N GLU A 438 -27.07 9.37 -19.58
CA GLU A 438 -27.03 10.81 -19.24
C GLU A 438 -25.73 11.18 -18.51
N ILE A 439 -25.20 10.32 -17.65
CA ILE A 439 -23.92 10.52 -16.98
C ILE A 439 -22.78 10.45 -18.02
N ILE A 440 -22.75 9.41 -18.84
CA ILE A 440 -21.73 9.19 -19.88
C ILE A 440 -21.64 10.40 -20.82
N LYS A 441 -22.77 10.95 -21.26
CA LYS A 441 -22.81 12.09 -22.18
C LYS A 441 -22.19 13.37 -21.61
N ASN A 442 -22.23 13.54 -20.29
CA ASN A 442 -21.77 14.75 -19.61
C ASN A 442 -20.36 14.58 -18.97
N GLU A 443 -19.77 13.39 -19.06
CA GLU A 443 -18.44 13.12 -18.52
C GLU A 443 -17.37 13.43 -19.57
N LYS A 444 -16.32 14.13 -19.10
CA LYS A 444 -15.12 14.38 -19.90
C LYS A 444 -14.12 13.22 -19.80
N ASP A 445 -14.12 12.52 -18.67
CA ASP A 445 -13.24 11.40 -18.41
C ASP A 445 -13.99 10.09 -18.64
N ASN A 446 -13.41 9.22 -19.45
CA ASN A 446 -13.95 7.90 -19.77
C ASN A 446 -13.91 6.99 -18.55
N LYS A 447 -15.09 6.57 -18.07
CA LYS A 447 -15.21 5.69 -16.92
C LYS A 447 -15.78 4.33 -17.33
N ALA A 448 -14.91 3.35 -17.44
CA ALA A 448 -15.23 1.98 -17.86
C ALA A 448 -16.43 1.39 -17.11
N TYR A 449 -16.57 1.66 -15.79
CA TYR A 449 -17.66 1.15 -14.97
C TYR A 449 -19.05 1.58 -15.43
N LEU A 450 -19.21 2.76 -16.04
CA LEU A 450 -20.50 3.22 -16.55
C LEU A 450 -20.95 2.38 -17.74
N TYR A 451 -20.07 2.18 -18.72
CA TYR A 451 -20.34 1.31 -19.86
C TYR A 451 -20.60 -0.14 -19.45
N ARG A 452 -19.81 -0.64 -18.48
CA ARG A 452 -20.02 -1.98 -17.92
C ARG A 452 -21.41 -2.09 -17.28
N ASN A 453 -21.89 -1.10 -16.54
CA ASN A 453 -23.22 -1.12 -15.91
C ASN A 453 -24.36 -1.01 -16.93
N VAL A 454 -24.17 -0.25 -18.01
CA VAL A 454 -25.10 -0.27 -19.17
C VAL A 454 -25.14 -1.66 -19.77
N GLY A 455 -23.98 -2.28 -20.06
CA GLY A 455 -23.86 -3.63 -20.57
C GLY A 455 -24.52 -4.67 -19.65
N LEU A 456 -24.30 -4.58 -18.34
CA LEU A 456 -24.93 -5.43 -17.35
C LEU A 456 -26.48 -5.30 -17.34
N SER A 457 -26.98 -4.06 -17.53
CA SER A 457 -28.42 -3.81 -17.62
C SER A 457 -29.03 -4.48 -18.88
N TYR A 458 -28.35 -4.45 -20.00
CA TYR A 458 -28.74 -5.20 -21.21
C TYR A 458 -28.64 -6.72 -21.03
N LEU A 459 -27.58 -7.19 -20.36
CA LEU A 459 -27.39 -8.59 -20.03
C LEU A 459 -28.55 -9.15 -19.22
N LYS A 460 -29.02 -8.43 -18.20
CA LYS A 460 -30.17 -8.83 -17.38
C LYS A 460 -31.51 -8.82 -18.17
N GLN A 461 -31.57 -8.04 -19.26
CA GLN A 461 -32.68 -8.10 -20.25
C GLN A 461 -32.50 -9.20 -21.29
N LYS A 462 -31.40 -9.99 -21.26
CA LYS A 462 -31.02 -10.98 -22.29
C LYS A 462 -30.77 -10.37 -23.66
N LYS A 463 -30.49 -9.08 -23.74
CA LYS A 463 -30.07 -8.34 -24.94
C LYS A 463 -28.55 -8.46 -25.09
N TYR A 464 -28.10 -9.67 -25.43
CA TYR A 464 -26.69 -10.04 -25.34
C TYR A 464 -25.78 -9.26 -26.30
N LYS A 465 -26.25 -8.93 -27.51
CA LYS A 465 -25.47 -8.16 -28.48
C LYS A 465 -25.20 -6.73 -27.98
N GLU A 466 -26.24 -6.07 -27.48
CA GLU A 466 -26.14 -4.72 -26.91
C GLU A 466 -25.31 -4.73 -25.62
N ALA A 467 -25.40 -5.81 -24.83
CA ALA A 467 -24.55 -6.00 -23.66
C ALA A 467 -23.08 -6.04 -24.05
N ILE A 468 -22.69 -6.88 -25.01
CA ILE A 468 -21.30 -7.02 -25.47
C ILE A 468 -20.80 -5.69 -26.02
N GLN A 469 -21.56 -4.96 -26.87
CA GLN A 469 -21.15 -3.68 -27.42
C GLN A 469 -20.78 -2.65 -26.34
N ASN A 470 -21.53 -2.61 -25.23
CA ASN A 470 -21.22 -1.68 -24.14
C ASN A 470 -20.09 -2.20 -23.26
N ILE A 471 -20.00 -3.50 -23.03
CA ILE A 471 -18.90 -4.10 -22.25
C ILE A 471 -17.57 -3.94 -23.03
N ASP A 472 -17.58 -4.07 -24.34
CA ASP A 472 -16.39 -3.83 -25.17
C ASP A 472 -15.88 -2.41 -25.04
N LYS A 473 -16.76 -1.40 -25.01
CA LYS A 473 -16.36 -0.02 -24.70
C LYS A 473 -15.77 0.13 -23.31
N ALA A 474 -16.25 -0.62 -22.33
CA ALA A 474 -15.64 -0.63 -21.02
C ALA A 474 -14.24 -1.22 -21.04
N LEU A 475 -14.01 -2.29 -21.82
CA LEU A 475 -12.72 -2.95 -21.98
C LEU A 475 -11.74 -2.17 -22.87
N GLU A 476 -12.23 -1.36 -23.83
CA GLU A 476 -11.41 -0.39 -24.56
C GLU A 476 -10.83 0.70 -23.63
N LEU A 477 -11.54 1.05 -22.55
CA LEU A 477 -11.13 2.05 -21.57
C LEU A 477 -10.26 1.46 -20.46
N ASP A 478 -10.49 0.20 -20.12
CA ASP A 478 -9.76 -0.56 -19.11
C ASP A 478 -9.72 -2.04 -19.52
N GLU A 479 -8.65 -2.41 -20.20
CA GLU A 479 -8.46 -3.78 -20.71
C GLU A 479 -8.39 -4.83 -19.59
N GLN A 480 -7.98 -4.43 -18.39
CA GLN A 480 -7.84 -5.33 -17.24
C GLN A 480 -9.08 -5.38 -16.35
N TYR A 481 -10.18 -4.76 -16.74
CA TYR A 481 -11.41 -4.72 -15.96
C TYR A 481 -12.06 -6.10 -15.84
N ALA A 482 -11.73 -6.83 -14.78
CA ALA A 482 -12.11 -8.24 -14.58
C ALA A 482 -13.64 -8.45 -14.61
N GLU A 483 -14.44 -7.60 -13.93
CA GLU A 483 -15.89 -7.74 -13.92
C GLU A 483 -16.52 -7.50 -15.29
N ALA A 484 -15.91 -6.66 -16.14
CA ALA A 484 -16.36 -6.48 -17.50
C ALA A 484 -16.07 -7.72 -18.34
N LYS A 485 -14.88 -8.32 -18.22
CA LYS A 485 -14.55 -9.60 -18.86
C LYS A 485 -15.54 -10.70 -18.47
N LEU A 486 -15.86 -10.84 -17.17
CA LEU A 486 -16.84 -11.82 -16.67
C LEU A 486 -18.24 -11.58 -17.22
N ASN A 487 -18.71 -10.33 -17.27
CA ASN A 487 -20.02 -10.01 -17.86
C ASN A 487 -20.04 -10.30 -19.38
N LYS A 488 -18.91 -10.12 -20.09
CA LYS A 488 -18.78 -10.50 -21.50
C LYS A 488 -18.91 -12.02 -21.68
N ALA A 489 -18.23 -12.79 -20.82
CA ALA A 489 -18.34 -14.26 -20.84
C ALA A 489 -19.78 -14.71 -20.59
N GLU A 490 -20.50 -14.13 -19.60
CA GLU A 490 -21.92 -14.41 -19.34
C GLU A 490 -22.81 -14.09 -20.57
N ALA A 491 -22.53 -13.00 -21.27
CA ALA A 491 -23.26 -12.62 -22.48
C ALA A 491 -23.01 -13.59 -23.63
N LEU A 492 -21.77 -13.99 -23.86
CA LEU A 492 -21.39 -14.97 -24.89
C LEU A 492 -22.02 -16.35 -24.60
N GLU A 493 -21.99 -16.77 -23.32
CA GLU A 493 -22.69 -17.98 -22.88
C GLU A 493 -24.19 -17.91 -23.19
N GLY A 494 -24.83 -16.77 -22.91
CA GLY A 494 -26.23 -16.53 -23.22
C GLY A 494 -26.56 -16.62 -24.72
N MET A 495 -25.60 -16.25 -25.57
CA MET A 495 -25.65 -16.42 -27.04
C MET A 495 -25.30 -17.85 -27.49
N LYS A 496 -24.89 -18.73 -26.59
CA LYS A 496 -24.35 -20.08 -26.85
C LYS A 496 -22.99 -20.06 -27.57
N ASP A 497 -22.29 -18.95 -27.53
CA ASP A 497 -20.89 -18.86 -27.95
C ASP A 497 -19.98 -19.33 -26.79
N TYR A 498 -19.96 -20.65 -26.61
CA TYR A 498 -19.20 -21.27 -25.51
C TYR A 498 -17.68 -21.20 -25.75
N GLU A 499 -17.25 -21.11 -27.02
CA GLU A 499 -15.83 -20.93 -27.36
C GLU A 499 -15.35 -19.54 -26.93
N GLY A 500 -16.09 -18.50 -27.31
CA GLY A 500 -15.76 -17.13 -26.91
C GLY A 500 -15.78 -16.93 -25.39
N ALA A 501 -16.77 -17.50 -24.69
CA ALA A 501 -16.81 -17.47 -23.23
C ALA A 501 -15.62 -18.20 -22.60
N PHE A 502 -15.25 -19.38 -23.14
CA PHE A 502 -14.11 -20.16 -22.65
C PHE A 502 -12.79 -19.37 -22.77
N LEU A 503 -12.55 -18.73 -23.90
CA LEU A 503 -11.31 -17.94 -24.12
C LEU A 503 -11.17 -16.80 -23.10
N ILE A 504 -12.27 -16.21 -22.66
CA ILE A 504 -12.25 -15.18 -21.62
C ILE A 504 -11.84 -15.79 -20.28
N TYR A 505 -12.43 -16.92 -19.87
CA TYR A 505 -12.07 -17.61 -18.63
C TYR A 505 -10.62 -18.10 -18.67
N GLU A 506 -10.16 -18.65 -19.81
CA GLU A 506 -8.76 -19.05 -20.01
C GLU A 506 -7.80 -17.88 -19.79
N HIS A 507 -8.17 -16.68 -20.25
CA HIS A 507 -7.35 -15.48 -20.05
C HIS A 507 -7.34 -15.05 -18.57
N ILE A 508 -8.50 -15.06 -17.90
CA ILE A 508 -8.60 -14.66 -16.50
C ILE A 508 -7.83 -15.61 -15.57
N ILE A 509 -7.84 -16.91 -15.85
CA ILE A 509 -7.13 -17.93 -15.08
C ILE A 509 -5.63 -17.68 -15.04
N LYS A 510 -5.03 -17.13 -16.12
CA LYS A 510 -3.60 -16.82 -16.17
C LYS A 510 -3.18 -15.75 -15.16
N ASP A 511 -4.07 -14.80 -14.89
CA ASP A 511 -3.80 -13.68 -14.00
C ASP A 511 -4.33 -13.94 -12.57
N MET A 512 -5.43 -14.70 -12.47
CA MET A 512 -6.14 -14.95 -11.21
C MET A 512 -6.43 -16.44 -11.03
N HIS A 513 -5.74 -17.06 -10.08
CA HIS A 513 -5.96 -18.46 -9.73
C HIS A 513 -7.10 -18.58 -8.71
N ASP A 514 -8.39 -18.44 -9.17
CA ASP A 514 -9.58 -18.75 -8.37
C ASP A 514 -10.28 -19.97 -8.97
N TYR A 515 -10.63 -20.95 -8.14
CA TYR A 515 -11.28 -22.18 -8.58
C TYR A 515 -12.55 -21.93 -9.37
N SER A 516 -13.31 -20.88 -9.04
CA SER A 516 -14.55 -20.53 -9.73
C SER A 516 -14.34 -20.30 -11.24
N TYR A 517 -13.21 -19.78 -11.66
CA TYR A 517 -12.90 -19.56 -13.09
C TYR A 517 -12.56 -20.87 -13.79
N TYR A 518 -11.84 -21.79 -13.14
CA TYR A 518 -11.65 -23.15 -13.65
C TYR A 518 -12.99 -23.91 -13.77
N GLU A 519 -13.88 -23.72 -12.79
CA GLU A 519 -15.23 -24.30 -12.79
C GLU A 519 -16.05 -23.79 -13.98
N GLU A 520 -16.02 -22.49 -14.30
CA GLU A 520 -16.72 -21.95 -15.47
C GLU A 520 -16.06 -22.37 -16.79
N ALA A 521 -14.73 -22.35 -16.89
CA ALA A 521 -14.00 -22.77 -18.09
C ALA A 521 -14.32 -24.22 -18.45
N HIS A 522 -14.23 -25.16 -17.47
CA HIS A 522 -14.58 -26.57 -17.75
C HIS A 522 -16.06 -26.76 -18.09
N LYS A 523 -16.98 -25.95 -17.53
CA LYS A 523 -18.40 -25.97 -17.90
C LYS A 523 -18.59 -25.59 -19.38
N MET A 524 -17.87 -24.59 -19.87
CA MET A 524 -17.92 -24.21 -21.29
C MET A 524 -17.41 -25.34 -22.19
N LEU A 525 -16.25 -25.92 -21.86
CA LEU A 525 -15.68 -27.05 -22.57
C LEU A 525 -16.63 -28.27 -22.57
N LYS A 526 -17.29 -28.53 -21.44
CA LYS A 526 -18.32 -29.58 -21.33
C LYS A 526 -19.52 -29.34 -22.24
N LYS A 527 -20.00 -28.08 -22.37
CA LYS A 527 -21.07 -27.71 -23.30
C LYS A 527 -20.68 -27.91 -24.76
N MET A 528 -19.41 -27.70 -25.08
CA MET A 528 -18.80 -27.98 -26.40
C MET A 528 -18.48 -29.47 -26.61
N LYS A 529 -18.72 -30.34 -25.60
CA LYS A 529 -18.36 -31.77 -25.60
C LYS A 529 -16.84 -32.04 -25.70
N LYS A 530 -15.99 -31.06 -25.37
CA LYS A 530 -14.52 -31.18 -25.35
C LYS A 530 -14.08 -31.70 -23.96
N TYR A 531 -14.46 -32.95 -23.62
CA TYR A 531 -14.33 -33.50 -22.26
C TYR A 531 -12.87 -33.70 -21.84
N GLU A 532 -12.01 -34.14 -22.78
CA GLU A 532 -10.59 -34.34 -22.53
C GLU A 532 -9.92 -33.02 -22.13
N LYS A 533 -10.14 -31.97 -22.93
CA LYS A 533 -9.61 -30.62 -22.63
C LYS A 533 -10.17 -30.09 -21.29
N ALA A 534 -11.43 -30.37 -20.97
CA ALA A 534 -12.00 -29.99 -19.69
C ALA A 534 -11.30 -30.68 -18.49
N LEU A 535 -10.88 -31.95 -18.65
CA LEU A 535 -10.10 -32.67 -17.64
C LEU A 535 -8.69 -32.08 -17.50
N GLU A 536 -8.02 -31.71 -18.59
CA GLU A 536 -6.72 -31.04 -18.55
C GLU A 536 -6.76 -29.77 -17.69
N TYR A 537 -7.80 -28.94 -17.85
CA TYR A 537 -8.00 -27.73 -17.04
C TYR A 537 -8.23 -28.04 -15.56
N LEU A 538 -8.98 -29.08 -15.24
CA LEU A 538 -9.17 -29.51 -13.85
C LEU A 538 -7.91 -30.17 -13.26
N GLN A 539 -7.06 -30.80 -14.08
CA GLN A 539 -5.75 -31.29 -13.64
C GLN A 539 -4.78 -30.14 -13.38
N GLU A 540 -4.85 -29.08 -14.14
CA GLU A 540 -4.08 -27.87 -13.86
C GLU A 540 -4.55 -27.22 -12.56
N ALA A 541 -5.86 -27.11 -12.34
CA ALA A 541 -6.46 -26.62 -11.11
C ALA A 541 -6.04 -27.44 -9.87
N GLU A 542 -5.83 -28.77 -10.01
CA GLU A 542 -5.41 -29.65 -8.92
C GLU A 542 -4.07 -29.21 -8.29
N LYS A 543 -3.19 -28.56 -9.04
CA LYS A 543 -1.91 -28.04 -8.51
C LYS A 543 -2.10 -26.96 -7.42
N TYR A 544 -3.25 -26.29 -7.45
CA TYR A 544 -3.56 -25.17 -6.54
C TYR A 544 -4.67 -25.51 -5.55
N TYR A 545 -5.51 -26.51 -5.85
CA TYR A 545 -6.76 -26.81 -5.14
C TYR A 545 -6.92 -28.29 -4.80
N GLU A 546 -5.82 -28.97 -4.47
CA GLU A 546 -5.82 -30.39 -4.11
C GLU A 546 -6.68 -30.73 -2.87
N GLU A 547 -6.95 -29.75 -2.01
CA GLU A 547 -7.80 -29.91 -0.82
C GLU A 547 -9.26 -29.43 -1.04
N ASP A 548 -9.66 -29.08 -2.29
CA ASP A 548 -11.03 -28.65 -2.60
C ASP A 548 -11.84 -29.82 -3.17
N GLU A 549 -12.83 -30.29 -2.42
CA GLU A 549 -13.69 -31.41 -2.83
C GLU A 549 -14.43 -31.16 -4.15
N ARG A 550 -14.73 -29.89 -4.49
CA ARG A 550 -15.44 -29.50 -5.73
C ARG A 550 -14.68 -29.92 -6.98
N LEU A 551 -13.35 -29.82 -6.94
CA LEU A 551 -12.47 -30.24 -8.02
C LEU A 551 -12.71 -31.72 -8.39
N TYR A 552 -12.71 -32.58 -7.38
CA TYR A 552 -12.85 -34.02 -7.59
C TYR A 552 -14.28 -34.42 -8.00
N ILE A 553 -15.28 -33.68 -7.50
CA ILE A 553 -16.68 -33.82 -7.96
C ILE A 553 -16.79 -33.47 -9.45
N ASP A 554 -16.14 -32.39 -9.90
CA ASP A 554 -16.23 -31.96 -11.29
C ASP A 554 -15.46 -32.91 -12.23
N LYS A 555 -14.29 -33.42 -11.82
CA LYS A 555 -13.56 -34.46 -12.54
C LYS A 555 -14.39 -35.75 -12.64
N ALA A 556 -14.99 -36.22 -11.54
CA ALA A 556 -15.87 -37.38 -11.54
C ALA A 556 -17.05 -37.19 -12.48
N LYS A 557 -17.72 -36.02 -12.48
CA LYS A 557 -18.80 -35.70 -13.41
C LYS A 557 -18.37 -35.72 -14.88
N LEU A 558 -17.16 -35.35 -15.21
CA LEU A 558 -16.61 -35.44 -16.57
C LEU A 558 -16.37 -36.91 -16.96
N TYR A 559 -15.73 -37.70 -16.08
CA TYR A 559 -15.53 -39.13 -16.33
C TYR A 559 -16.83 -39.89 -16.50
N ILE A 560 -17.89 -39.52 -15.77
CA ILE A 560 -19.25 -40.08 -16.01
C ILE A 560 -19.73 -39.77 -17.42
N LYS A 561 -19.50 -38.53 -17.92
CA LYS A 561 -19.90 -38.16 -19.30
C LYS A 561 -19.10 -38.92 -20.35
N MET A 562 -17.86 -39.25 -20.07
CA MET A 562 -16.98 -40.07 -20.92
C MET A 562 -17.25 -41.57 -20.76
N LYS A 563 -18.18 -41.98 -19.87
CA LYS A 563 -18.50 -43.36 -19.51
C LYS A 563 -17.35 -44.12 -18.83
N ASN A 564 -16.37 -43.39 -18.26
CA ASN A 564 -15.21 -43.94 -17.55
C ASN A 564 -15.52 -44.05 -16.05
N TYR A 565 -16.45 -44.95 -15.69
CA TYR A 565 -17.01 -45.01 -14.33
C TYR A 565 -15.99 -45.41 -13.24
N ASN A 566 -14.94 -46.18 -13.58
CA ASN A 566 -13.91 -46.56 -12.63
C ASN A 566 -13.08 -45.32 -12.24
N GLN A 567 -12.64 -44.52 -13.21
CA GLN A 567 -11.91 -43.25 -12.97
C GLN A 567 -12.81 -42.24 -12.24
N ALA A 568 -14.12 -42.20 -12.57
CA ALA A 568 -15.07 -41.39 -11.82
C ALA A 568 -15.14 -41.78 -10.34
N LEU A 569 -15.07 -43.08 -10.03
CA LEU A 569 -15.07 -43.58 -8.66
C LEU A 569 -13.76 -43.19 -7.93
N GLU A 570 -12.61 -43.32 -8.58
CA GLU A 570 -11.33 -42.92 -8.01
C GLU A 570 -11.31 -41.45 -7.62
N GLU A 571 -11.78 -40.56 -8.52
CA GLU A 571 -11.81 -39.12 -8.24
C GLU A 571 -12.80 -38.77 -7.13
N ILE A 572 -14.03 -39.34 -7.14
CA ILE A 572 -15.00 -39.02 -6.08
C ILE A 572 -14.56 -39.56 -4.71
N GLU A 573 -13.74 -40.61 -4.65
CA GLU A 573 -13.17 -41.12 -3.41
C GLU A 573 -12.10 -40.21 -2.85
N LYS A 574 -11.35 -39.48 -3.70
CA LYS A 574 -10.46 -38.39 -3.25
C LYS A 574 -11.28 -37.27 -2.61
N GLY A 575 -12.36 -36.84 -3.26
CA GLY A 575 -13.29 -35.84 -2.68
C GLY A 575 -13.90 -36.28 -1.36
N TYR A 576 -14.24 -37.56 -1.23
CA TYR A 576 -14.77 -38.13 0.02
C TYR A 576 -13.71 -38.12 1.16
N LYS A 577 -12.44 -38.36 0.86
CA LYS A 577 -11.37 -38.26 1.86
C LYS A 577 -11.19 -36.84 2.38
N ILE A 578 -11.39 -35.83 1.52
CA ILE A 578 -11.29 -34.41 1.90
C ILE A 578 -12.48 -34.01 2.78
N ASN A 579 -13.70 -34.32 2.33
CA ASN A 579 -14.92 -33.99 3.09
C ASN A 579 -15.91 -35.17 3.13
N PRO A 580 -15.76 -36.08 4.13
CA PRO A 580 -16.64 -37.23 4.28
C PRO A 580 -18.11 -36.88 4.59
N LYS A 581 -18.39 -35.62 4.96
CA LYS A 581 -19.76 -35.15 5.27
C LYS A 581 -20.41 -34.40 4.10
N SER A 582 -19.76 -34.31 2.95
CA SER A 582 -20.31 -33.65 1.77
C SER A 582 -21.45 -34.48 1.15
N LYS A 583 -22.65 -33.94 1.22
CA LYS A 583 -23.84 -34.57 0.60
C LYS A 583 -23.72 -34.69 -0.92
N GLU A 584 -22.97 -33.79 -1.56
CA GLU A 584 -22.77 -33.81 -3.00
C GLU A 584 -21.80 -34.92 -3.42
N VAL A 585 -20.73 -35.11 -2.68
CA VAL A 585 -19.79 -36.24 -2.87
C VAL A 585 -20.52 -37.56 -2.71
N GLU A 586 -21.28 -37.72 -1.63
CA GLU A 586 -22.08 -38.94 -1.36
C GLU A 586 -23.04 -39.25 -2.50
N LYS A 587 -23.82 -38.24 -2.91
CA LYS A 587 -24.79 -38.38 -4.01
C LYS A 587 -24.14 -38.78 -5.35
N GLU A 588 -23.00 -38.17 -5.70
CA GLU A 588 -22.30 -38.51 -6.95
C GLU A 588 -21.67 -39.90 -6.85
N LYS A 589 -21.14 -40.30 -5.67
CA LYS A 589 -20.61 -41.64 -5.43
C LYS A 589 -21.67 -42.70 -5.60
N GLU A 590 -22.88 -42.54 -5.04
CA GLU A 590 -23.99 -43.44 -5.24
C GLU A 590 -24.38 -43.61 -6.72
N LYS A 591 -24.41 -42.50 -7.48
CA LYS A 591 -24.68 -42.54 -8.92
C LYS A 591 -23.65 -43.35 -9.68
N ILE A 592 -22.37 -43.22 -9.31
CA ILE A 592 -21.26 -43.94 -9.96
C ILE A 592 -21.36 -45.42 -9.65
N LEU A 593 -21.56 -45.80 -8.38
CA LEU A 593 -21.72 -47.18 -7.95
C LEU A 593 -22.88 -47.85 -8.66
N LYS A 594 -24.05 -47.18 -8.75
CA LYS A 594 -25.18 -47.70 -9.52
C LYS A 594 -24.86 -47.93 -11.00
N LYS A 595 -23.99 -47.11 -11.61
CA LYS A 595 -23.57 -47.30 -13.01
C LYS A 595 -22.57 -48.46 -13.17
N LEU A 596 -21.83 -48.77 -12.12
CA LEU A 596 -20.90 -49.91 -12.05
C LEU A 596 -21.59 -51.21 -11.66
N GLY A 597 -22.90 -51.21 -11.37
CA GLY A 597 -23.63 -52.37 -10.90
C GLY A 597 -23.31 -52.79 -9.46
N LYS A 598 -22.84 -51.86 -8.66
CA LYS A 598 -22.48 -52.05 -7.25
C LYS A 598 -23.48 -51.35 -6.32
#